data_ac450a89435e53eb8c84e766501beeae
#
_entry.id   ac450a89435e53eb8c84e766501beeae
#
_cell.length_a   1.000
_cell.length_b   1.000
_cell.length_c   1.000
_cell.angle_alpha   90.00
_cell.angle_beta   90.00
_cell.angle_gamma   90.00
#
_symmetry.space_group_name_H-M   'P 1'
#
loop_
_entity.id
_entity.type
_entity.pdbx_description
1 polymer ?
#
loop_
_entity_poly.entity_id
_entity_poly.type
_entity_poly.pdbx_seq_one_letter_code
_entity_poly.pdbx_strand_id
1 'polypeptide(L)'
;MKKNKHVIIFSDTHGWHSNQLKKKLRKHKCKVYSLKLDDCFINTEKKNNIFIPGFKNKLPDGCFVRTIGKGTFQQITRRLTILHALKKLKVIIFNDVNCIEKSTDKSMTTFLLSKKKINTPNTWVPEKNKIAENILKNLKNKKKSVIWKPLFGSEGKGIKIIKKKIIKNVEKVYYLQKFENLKKKSGKKW
;
A
#
# COMPACT_ATOMS: atom_id res chain seq x y z
N MET A 1 12.01 -24.79 -28.24
CA MET A 1 12.63 -23.67 -27.48
C MET A 1 11.63 -23.12 -26.46
N LYS A 2 11.97 -23.07 -25.16
CA LYS A 2 11.09 -22.43 -24.16
C LYS A 2 10.99 -20.93 -24.45
N LYS A 3 9.78 -20.45 -24.70
CA LYS A 3 9.49 -19.04 -24.96
C LYS A 3 9.90 -18.18 -23.75
N ASN A 4 10.66 -17.10 -23.97
CA ASN A 4 11.04 -16.19 -22.88
C ASN A 4 9.80 -15.60 -22.23
N LYS A 5 9.70 -15.70 -20.91
CA LYS A 5 8.61 -15.11 -20.14
C LYS A 5 8.75 -13.59 -20.06
N HIS A 6 7.67 -12.87 -20.26
CA HIS A 6 7.60 -11.42 -20.16
C HIS A 6 7.07 -11.04 -18.77
N VAL A 7 7.91 -10.39 -17.96
CA VAL A 7 7.59 -10.08 -16.56
C VAL A 7 7.69 -8.57 -16.33
N ILE A 8 6.68 -7.99 -15.67
CA ILE A 8 6.70 -6.59 -15.27
C ILE A 8 7.10 -6.49 -13.78
N ILE A 9 7.93 -5.52 -13.44
CA ILE A 9 8.15 -5.05 -12.08
C ILE A 9 7.49 -3.67 -11.97
N PHE A 10 6.37 -3.58 -11.23
CA PHE A 10 5.74 -2.31 -10.92
C PHE A 10 6.45 -1.66 -9.73
N SER A 11 7.05 -0.49 -9.96
CA SER A 11 7.75 0.27 -8.92
C SER A 11 7.88 1.74 -9.32
N ASP A 12 7.65 2.65 -8.37
CA ASP A 12 7.86 4.10 -8.59
C ASP A 12 9.33 4.50 -8.56
N THR A 13 10.17 3.66 -7.96
CA THR A 13 11.60 3.93 -7.77
C THR A 13 12.45 2.79 -8.30
N HIS A 14 13.58 3.14 -8.89
CA HIS A 14 14.61 2.18 -9.32
C HIS A 14 15.61 1.88 -8.18
N GLY A 15 15.07 1.50 -7.00
CA GLY A 15 15.88 1.18 -5.84
C GLY A 15 16.59 -0.19 -5.94
N TRP A 16 17.47 -0.44 -4.97
CA TRP A 16 18.27 -1.68 -4.90
C TRP A 16 17.42 -2.96 -5.03
N HIS A 17 16.29 -3.05 -4.33
CA HIS A 17 15.41 -4.22 -4.38
C HIS A 17 14.88 -4.51 -5.78
N SER A 18 14.39 -3.49 -6.50
CA SER A 18 13.90 -3.63 -7.87
C SER A 18 15.00 -4.07 -8.82
N ASN A 19 16.20 -3.53 -8.63
CA ASN A 19 17.37 -3.90 -9.44
C ASN A 19 17.81 -5.35 -9.19
N GLN A 20 17.84 -5.81 -7.92
CA GLN A 20 18.16 -7.21 -7.61
C GLN A 20 17.11 -8.17 -8.17
N LEU A 21 15.84 -7.85 -8.05
CA LEU A 21 14.76 -8.66 -8.62
C LEU A 21 14.90 -8.75 -10.16
N LYS A 22 15.13 -7.61 -10.82
CA LYS A 22 15.39 -7.55 -12.26
C LYS A 22 16.59 -8.43 -12.70
N LYS A 23 17.71 -8.34 -11.95
CA LYS A 23 18.91 -9.15 -12.19
C LYS A 23 18.62 -10.64 -12.08
N LYS A 24 17.89 -11.07 -11.03
CA LYS A 24 17.52 -12.47 -10.82
C LYS A 24 16.57 -12.98 -11.90
N LEU A 25 15.52 -12.25 -12.25
CA LEU A 25 14.58 -12.63 -13.30
C LEU A 25 15.27 -12.81 -14.66
N ARG A 26 16.22 -11.92 -14.99
CA ARG A 26 17.02 -12.04 -16.23
C ARG A 26 17.88 -13.29 -16.24
N LYS A 27 18.46 -13.73 -15.11
CA LYS A 27 19.18 -15.00 -14.99
C LYS A 27 18.26 -16.20 -15.30
N HIS A 28 16.96 -16.09 -15.01
CA HIS A 28 15.95 -17.08 -15.37
C HIS A 28 15.37 -16.86 -16.77
N LYS A 29 16.10 -16.19 -17.68
CA LYS A 29 15.72 -15.95 -19.08
C LYS A 29 14.37 -15.21 -19.22
N CYS A 30 13.99 -14.39 -18.24
CA CYS A 30 12.81 -13.52 -18.36
C CYS A 30 13.18 -12.21 -19.07
N LYS A 31 12.30 -11.75 -19.97
CA LYS A 31 12.32 -10.37 -20.47
C LYS A 31 11.61 -9.48 -19.46
N VAL A 32 12.34 -8.57 -18.82
CA VAL A 32 11.84 -7.79 -17.65
C VAL A 32 11.60 -6.34 -18.04
N TYR A 33 10.41 -5.85 -17.74
CA TYR A 33 9.96 -4.48 -17.92
C TYR A 33 9.83 -3.80 -16.55
N SER A 34 10.36 -2.61 -16.39
CA SER A 34 10.17 -1.78 -15.20
C SER A 34 9.17 -0.69 -15.54
N LEU A 35 7.99 -0.71 -14.96
CA LEU A 35 6.89 0.19 -15.25
C LEU A 35 6.30 0.76 -13.95
N LYS A 36 5.59 1.87 -14.05
CA LYS A 36 4.75 2.38 -12.98
C LYS A 36 3.28 2.02 -13.24
N LEU A 37 2.49 1.87 -12.18
CA LEU A 37 1.06 1.59 -12.32
C LEU A 37 0.27 2.78 -12.88
N ASP A 38 0.77 3.99 -12.70
CA ASP A 38 0.15 5.20 -13.24
C ASP A 38 0.35 5.36 -14.77
N ASP A 39 1.32 4.67 -15.36
CA ASP A 39 1.51 4.60 -16.80
C ASP A 39 0.48 3.65 -17.50
N CYS A 40 -0.19 2.78 -16.71
CA CYS A 40 -1.19 1.85 -17.22
C CYS A 40 -2.60 2.42 -17.06
N PHE A 41 -3.52 2.11 -17.97
CA PHE A 41 -4.92 2.55 -17.86
C PHE A 41 -5.89 1.61 -18.56
N ILE A 42 -7.17 1.66 -18.15
CA ILE A 42 -8.25 0.95 -18.83
C ILE A 42 -8.51 1.63 -20.16
N ASN A 43 -8.51 0.84 -21.23
CA ASN A 43 -8.81 1.31 -22.59
C ASN A 43 -9.64 0.25 -23.32
N THR A 44 -10.94 0.51 -23.43
CA THR A 44 -11.92 -0.43 -24.01
C THR A 44 -11.77 -0.63 -25.51
N GLU A 45 -11.01 0.22 -26.19
CA GLU A 45 -10.67 0.04 -27.61
C GLU A 45 -9.58 -1.04 -27.83
N LYS A 46 -8.85 -1.40 -26.78
CA LYS A 46 -7.82 -2.43 -26.85
C LYS A 46 -8.41 -3.82 -26.66
N LYS A 47 -7.86 -4.81 -27.34
CA LYS A 47 -8.28 -6.24 -27.27
C LYS A 47 -8.45 -6.76 -25.82
N ASN A 48 -7.60 -6.32 -24.92
CA ASN A 48 -7.63 -6.75 -23.51
C ASN A 48 -8.23 -5.69 -22.56
N ASN A 49 -8.83 -4.63 -23.11
CA ASN A 49 -9.43 -3.50 -22.37
C ASN A 49 -8.45 -2.78 -21.42
N ILE A 50 -7.15 -2.95 -21.63
CA ILE A 50 -6.11 -2.33 -20.82
C ILE A 50 -4.93 -1.89 -21.70
N PHE A 51 -4.40 -0.71 -21.40
CA PHE A 51 -3.14 -0.24 -21.97
C PHE A 51 -1.99 -0.48 -20.96
N ILE A 52 -0.92 -1.10 -21.45
CA ILE A 52 0.32 -1.33 -20.72
C ILE A 52 1.47 -0.91 -21.64
N PRO A 53 2.36 0.01 -21.22
CA PRO A 53 3.49 0.42 -22.04
C PRO A 53 4.35 -0.76 -22.51
N GLY A 54 4.67 -0.81 -23.80
CA GLY A 54 5.45 -1.88 -24.41
C GLY A 54 4.71 -3.21 -24.68
N PHE A 55 3.43 -3.31 -24.30
CA PHE A 55 2.59 -4.51 -24.50
C PHE A 55 1.40 -4.23 -25.42
N LYS A 56 1.62 -4.00 -26.70
CA LYS A 56 0.57 -3.63 -27.68
C LYS A 56 -0.77 -4.36 -27.41
N ASN A 57 -0.91 -5.59 -27.97
CA ASN A 57 -2.11 -6.44 -27.79
C ASN A 57 -1.79 -7.74 -27.00
N LYS A 58 -0.62 -7.81 -26.35
CA LYS A 58 -0.20 -8.94 -25.53
C LYS A 58 -0.31 -8.58 -24.05
N LEU A 59 -0.38 -9.60 -23.20
CA LEU A 59 -0.30 -9.46 -21.76
C LEU A 59 1.07 -9.96 -21.26
N PRO A 60 1.56 -9.47 -20.12
CA PRO A 60 2.70 -10.07 -19.46
C PRO A 60 2.34 -11.47 -18.93
N ASP A 61 3.31 -12.35 -18.81
CA ASP A 61 3.13 -13.66 -18.15
C ASP A 61 2.94 -13.49 -16.64
N GLY A 62 3.51 -12.43 -16.05
CA GLY A 62 3.34 -12.11 -14.65
C GLY A 62 3.89 -10.74 -14.28
N CYS A 63 3.57 -10.29 -13.08
CA CYS A 63 4.11 -9.05 -12.55
C CYS A 63 4.43 -9.14 -11.06
N PHE A 64 5.48 -8.42 -10.66
CA PHE A 64 5.84 -8.16 -9.28
C PHE A 64 5.46 -6.73 -8.93
N VAL A 65 4.67 -6.55 -7.87
CA VAL A 65 4.27 -5.23 -7.39
C VAL A 65 5.13 -4.87 -6.19
N ARG A 66 6.07 -3.95 -6.40
CA ARG A 66 6.94 -3.43 -5.33
C ARG A 66 6.33 -2.24 -4.62
N THR A 67 5.73 -1.37 -5.39
CA THR A 67 4.99 -0.20 -4.87
C THR A 67 3.78 0.06 -5.75
N ILE A 68 2.73 0.63 -5.15
CA ILE A 68 1.55 1.12 -5.88
C ILE A 68 1.59 2.63 -6.09
N GLY A 69 2.63 3.29 -5.56
CA GLY A 69 2.84 4.73 -5.66
C GLY A 69 2.05 5.57 -4.68
N LYS A 70 2.59 6.78 -4.43
CA LYS A 70 1.89 7.81 -3.66
C LYS A 70 0.80 8.45 -4.52
N GLY A 71 -0.27 8.90 -3.90
CA GLY A 71 -1.35 9.57 -4.61
C GLY A 71 -2.56 9.83 -3.74
N THR A 72 -3.56 10.46 -4.34
CA THR A 72 -4.90 10.61 -3.74
C THR A 72 -5.57 9.25 -3.62
N PHE A 73 -6.65 9.18 -2.85
CA PHE A 73 -7.48 7.98 -2.75
C PHE A 73 -7.92 7.48 -4.14
N GLN A 74 -8.38 8.38 -5.00
CA GLN A 74 -8.78 8.05 -6.37
C GLN A 74 -7.65 7.45 -7.20
N GLN A 75 -6.43 8.01 -7.11
CA GLN A 75 -5.26 7.48 -7.81
C GLN A 75 -4.87 6.08 -7.30
N ILE A 76 -4.90 5.87 -6.00
CA ILE A 76 -4.59 4.57 -5.38
C ILE A 76 -5.63 3.53 -5.81
N THR A 77 -6.92 3.84 -5.70
CA THR A 77 -8.03 2.97 -6.13
C THR A 77 -7.91 2.60 -7.60
N ARG A 78 -7.63 3.59 -8.46
CA ARG A 78 -7.43 3.35 -9.90
C ARG A 78 -6.24 2.40 -10.17
N ARG A 79 -5.12 2.53 -9.45
CA ARG A 79 -3.97 1.62 -9.60
C ARG A 79 -4.30 0.20 -9.12
N LEU A 80 -5.06 0.06 -8.06
CA LEU A 80 -5.59 -1.23 -7.61
C LEU A 80 -6.51 -1.84 -8.66
N THR A 81 -7.37 -1.03 -9.32
CA THR A 81 -8.20 -1.48 -10.43
C THR A 81 -7.36 -2.07 -11.58
N ILE A 82 -6.21 -1.49 -11.92
CA ILE A 82 -5.30 -2.05 -12.92
C ILE A 82 -4.80 -3.44 -12.51
N LEU A 83 -4.43 -3.62 -11.25
CA LEU A 83 -3.98 -4.92 -10.75
C LEU A 83 -5.13 -5.94 -10.75
N HIS A 84 -6.33 -5.57 -10.34
CA HIS A 84 -7.51 -6.44 -10.41
C HIS A 84 -7.85 -6.82 -11.86
N ALA A 85 -7.77 -5.88 -12.79
CA ALA A 85 -7.97 -6.15 -14.22
C ALA A 85 -6.94 -7.15 -14.75
N LEU A 86 -5.66 -6.98 -14.43
CA LEU A 86 -4.61 -7.93 -14.80
C LEU A 86 -4.87 -9.32 -14.22
N LYS A 87 -5.29 -9.41 -12.96
CA LYS A 87 -5.67 -10.69 -12.33
C LYS A 87 -6.86 -11.34 -13.04
N LYS A 88 -7.88 -10.55 -13.40
CA LYS A 88 -9.05 -11.03 -14.17
C LYS A 88 -8.62 -11.58 -15.54
N LEU A 89 -7.64 -10.94 -16.14
CA LEU A 89 -7.02 -11.37 -17.42
C LEU A 89 -6.02 -12.53 -17.24
N LYS A 90 -6.00 -13.19 -16.09
CA LYS A 90 -5.16 -14.36 -15.77
C LYS A 90 -3.64 -14.08 -15.76
N VAL A 91 -3.23 -12.83 -15.60
CA VAL A 91 -1.83 -12.48 -15.34
C VAL A 91 -1.49 -12.85 -13.90
N ILE A 92 -0.35 -13.52 -13.70
CA ILE A 92 0.14 -13.88 -12.37
C ILE A 92 0.66 -12.63 -11.66
N ILE A 93 0.10 -12.29 -10.50
CA ILE A 93 0.51 -11.11 -9.73
C ILE A 93 1.12 -11.54 -8.41
N PHE A 94 2.33 -11.09 -8.13
CA PHE A 94 3.03 -11.32 -6.89
C PHE A 94 3.30 -9.96 -6.16
N ASN A 95 2.80 -9.77 -4.96
CA ASN A 95 1.87 -10.59 -4.18
C ASN A 95 0.45 -10.52 -4.77
N ASP A 96 -0.46 -11.40 -4.29
CA ASP A 96 -1.86 -11.36 -4.74
C ASP A 96 -2.48 -9.98 -4.52
N VAL A 97 -3.27 -9.52 -5.50
CA VAL A 97 -3.83 -8.18 -5.49
C VAL A 97 -4.73 -7.90 -4.28
N ASN A 98 -5.47 -8.90 -3.79
CA ASN A 98 -6.29 -8.74 -2.59
C ASN A 98 -5.43 -8.51 -1.33
N CYS A 99 -4.23 -9.11 -1.28
CA CYS A 99 -3.27 -8.87 -0.20
C CYS A 99 -2.69 -7.46 -0.30
N ILE A 100 -2.36 -7.00 -1.51
CA ILE A 100 -1.86 -5.65 -1.76
C ILE A 100 -2.92 -4.62 -1.33
N GLU A 101 -4.17 -4.79 -1.76
CA GLU A 101 -5.29 -3.91 -1.42
C GLU A 101 -5.48 -3.82 0.10
N LYS A 102 -5.59 -4.96 0.79
CA LYS A 102 -5.75 -5.01 2.25
C LYS A 102 -4.57 -4.38 3.00
N SER A 103 -3.35 -4.51 2.49
CA SER A 103 -2.15 -3.93 3.12
C SER A 103 -1.99 -2.44 2.83
N THR A 104 -2.65 -1.92 1.82
CA THR A 104 -2.65 -0.49 1.48
C THR A 104 -3.50 0.32 2.47
N ASP A 105 -4.61 -0.23 2.92
CA ASP A 105 -5.47 0.34 3.96
C ASP A 105 -4.95 -0.04 5.36
N LYS A 106 -4.46 0.94 6.11
CA LYS A 106 -3.97 0.73 7.49
C LYS A 106 -5.05 0.24 8.45
N SER A 107 -6.32 0.59 8.24
CA SER A 107 -7.42 0.15 9.10
C SER A 107 -7.67 -1.33 8.92
N MET A 108 -7.74 -1.79 7.68
CA MET A 108 -7.90 -3.21 7.35
C MET A 108 -6.70 -4.03 7.82
N THR A 109 -5.48 -3.54 7.60
CA THR A 109 -4.25 -4.19 8.09
C THR A 109 -4.29 -4.36 9.61
N THR A 110 -4.62 -3.29 10.35
CA THR A 110 -4.69 -3.34 11.83
C THR A 110 -5.78 -4.30 12.31
N PHE A 111 -6.96 -4.27 11.68
CA PHE A 111 -8.04 -5.21 11.98
C PHE A 111 -7.60 -6.67 11.80
N LEU A 112 -6.98 -6.99 10.67
CA LEU A 112 -6.53 -8.36 10.36
C LEU A 112 -5.46 -8.84 11.34
N LEU A 113 -4.48 -8.00 11.68
CA LEU A 113 -3.45 -8.32 12.68
C LEU A 113 -4.08 -8.59 14.04
N SER A 114 -4.97 -7.70 14.49
CA SER A 114 -5.68 -7.86 15.77
C SER A 114 -6.54 -9.13 15.78
N LYS A 115 -7.27 -9.42 14.70
CA LYS A 115 -8.07 -10.66 14.55
C LYS A 115 -7.21 -11.92 14.68
N LYS A 116 -5.95 -11.85 14.23
CA LYS A 116 -4.97 -12.94 14.36
C LYS A 116 -4.19 -12.91 15.68
N LYS A 117 -4.62 -12.08 16.66
CA LYS A 117 -3.97 -11.93 17.97
C LYS A 117 -2.49 -11.49 17.88
N ILE A 118 -2.10 -10.86 16.78
CA ILE A 118 -0.78 -10.23 16.65
C ILE A 118 -0.82 -8.91 17.38
N ASN A 119 0.12 -8.71 18.31
CA ASN A 119 0.18 -7.50 19.14
C ASN A 119 0.32 -6.24 18.28
N THR A 120 -0.68 -5.38 18.34
CA THR A 120 -0.70 -4.07 17.70
C THR A 120 -1.09 -3.01 18.73
N PRO A 121 -0.60 -1.77 18.62
CA PRO A 121 -1.05 -0.69 19.49
C PRO A 121 -2.56 -0.46 19.29
N ASN A 122 -3.27 -0.14 20.38
CA ASN A 122 -4.69 0.15 20.32
C ASN A 122 -4.97 1.23 19.27
N THR A 123 -5.93 0.95 18.39
CA THR A 123 -6.22 1.79 17.21
C THR A 123 -7.72 2.04 17.11
N TRP A 124 -8.09 3.25 16.71
CA TRP A 124 -9.46 3.70 16.48
C TRP A 124 -9.50 4.39 15.12
N VAL A 125 -10.51 4.08 14.31
CA VAL A 125 -10.62 4.64 12.96
C VAL A 125 -12.03 5.23 12.74
N PRO A 126 -12.43 6.26 13.50
CA PRO A 126 -13.71 6.93 13.30
C PRO A 126 -13.67 7.84 12.06
N GLU A 127 -14.85 8.02 11.45
CA GLU A 127 -15.06 8.98 10.38
C GLU A 127 -15.62 10.30 10.93
N LYS A 128 -16.54 10.24 11.88
CA LYS A 128 -17.17 11.44 12.47
C LYS A 128 -16.23 12.14 13.46
N ASN A 129 -16.02 13.46 13.26
CA ASN A 129 -15.17 14.28 14.11
C ASN A 129 -15.56 14.18 15.60
N LYS A 130 -16.86 14.25 15.92
CA LYS A 130 -17.37 14.13 17.30
C LYS A 130 -16.95 12.83 17.98
N ILE A 131 -16.97 11.71 17.24
CA ILE A 131 -16.52 10.41 17.75
C ILE A 131 -15.01 10.43 18.01
N ALA A 132 -14.24 10.96 17.07
CA ALA A 132 -12.79 11.07 17.21
C ALA A 132 -12.40 11.96 18.42
N GLU A 133 -13.10 13.07 18.64
CA GLU A 133 -12.91 13.94 19.81
C GLU A 133 -13.21 13.24 21.13
N ASN A 134 -14.31 12.49 21.20
CA ASN A 134 -14.66 11.72 22.40
C ASN A 134 -13.59 10.66 22.72
N ILE A 135 -13.10 9.96 21.71
CA ILE A 135 -11.99 8.99 21.87
C ILE A 135 -10.76 9.68 22.45
N LEU A 136 -10.37 10.82 21.87
CA LEU A 136 -9.20 11.57 22.35
C LEU A 136 -9.38 12.09 23.76
N LYS A 137 -10.56 12.61 24.12
CA LYS A 137 -10.88 13.05 25.48
C LYS A 137 -10.70 11.91 26.49
N ASN A 138 -11.25 10.74 26.19
CA ASN A 138 -11.13 9.55 27.04
C ASN A 138 -9.68 9.08 27.20
N LEU A 139 -8.89 9.12 26.13
CA LEU A 139 -7.49 8.71 26.16
C LEU A 139 -6.62 9.72 26.90
N LYS A 140 -6.90 11.01 26.79
CA LYS A 140 -6.24 12.09 27.54
C LYS A 140 -6.47 11.95 29.05
N ASN A 141 -7.70 11.66 29.47
CA ASN A 141 -8.03 11.42 30.87
C ASN A 141 -7.22 10.25 31.44
N LYS A 142 -6.87 9.26 30.61
CA LYS A 142 -5.99 8.12 30.95
C LYS A 142 -4.49 8.40 30.75
N LYS A 143 -4.09 9.67 30.55
CA LYS A 143 -2.68 10.10 30.28
C LYS A 143 -2.00 9.34 29.13
N LYS A 144 -2.77 8.90 28.11
CA LYS A 144 -2.24 8.18 26.96
C LYS A 144 -1.98 9.12 25.79
N SER A 145 -0.77 9.10 25.25
CA SER A 145 -0.43 9.81 24.01
C SER A 145 -1.00 9.10 22.80
N VAL A 146 -1.46 9.87 21.81
CA VAL A 146 -2.08 9.36 20.58
C VAL A 146 -1.38 9.97 19.38
N ILE A 147 -1.16 9.17 18.37
CA ILE A 147 -0.72 9.61 17.06
C ILE A 147 -1.86 9.50 16.06
N TRP A 148 -1.93 10.46 15.18
CA TRP A 148 -2.74 10.42 13.97
C TRP A 148 -1.86 10.04 12.79
N LYS A 149 -2.38 9.19 11.91
CA LYS A 149 -1.72 8.77 10.68
C LYS A 149 -2.69 8.96 9.50
N PRO A 150 -2.21 9.34 8.31
CA PRO A 150 -3.02 9.21 7.09
C PRO A 150 -3.41 7.75 6.89
N LEU A 151 -4.65 7.48 6.45
CA LEU A 151 -5.12 6.12 6.21
C LEU A 151 -4.26 5.44 5.13
N PHE A 152 -4.00 6.16 4.05
CA PHE A 152 -3.09 5.76 3.00
C PHE A 152 -1.76 6.52 3.12
N GLY A 153 -0.65 5.89 2.77
CA GLY A 153 0.67 6.48 2.85
C GLY A 153 1.72 5.54 3.44
N SER A 154 2.99 5.87 3.24
CA SER A 154 4.15 5.05 3.63
C SER A 154 5.25 5.89 4.26
N GLU A 155 6.32 5.24 4.73
CA GLU A 155 7.55 5.87 5.23
C GLU A 155 7.35 6.82 6.42
N GLY A 156 6.26 6.65 7.19
CA GLY A 156 5.99 7.50 8.35
C GLY A 156 5.61 8.96 8.01
N LYS A 157 5.45 9.30 6.74
CA LYS A 157 5.11 10.66 6.31
C LYS A 157 3.70 11.02 6.74
N GLY A 158 3.52 12.25 7.24
CA GLY A 158 2.24 12.76 7.69
C GLY A 158 1.78 12.28 9.08
N ILE A 159 2.61 11.52 9.82
CA ILE A 159 2.29 11.14 11.20
C ILE A 159 2.37 12.36 12.12
N LYS A 160 1.36 12.55 12.96
CA LYS A 160 1.29 13.68 13.93
C LYS A 160 0.96 13.16 15.33
N ILE A 161 1.68 13.65 16.33
CA ILE A 161 1.31 13.44 17.74
C ILE A 161 0.20 14.45 18.09
N ILE A 162 -0.92 13.94 18.60
CA ILE A 162 -2.05 14.78 18.99
C ILE A 162 -1.85 15.23 20.43
N LYS A 163 -1.56 16.52 20.63
CA LYS A 163 -1.32 17.12 21.97
C LYS A 163 -2.56 17.78 22.57
N LYS A 164 -3.39 18.49 21.81
CA LYS A 164 -4.47 19.34 22.35
C LYS A 164 -5.83 19.24 21.65
N LYS A 165 -5.90 19.30 20.34
CA LYS A 165 -7.16 19.26 19.56
C LYS A 165 -6.98 18.40 18.32
N ILE A 166 -8.07 17.81 17.84
CA ILE A 166 -8.10 17.20 16.50
C ILE A 166 -7.87 18.29 15.47
N ILE A 167 -6.92 18.06 14.59
CA ILE A 167 -6.78 18.85 13.37
C ILE A 167 -7.94 18.40 12.46
N LYS A 168 -8.78 19.38 12.03
CA LYS A 168 -9.78 19.09 10.99
C LYS A 168 -9.08 18.36 9.83
N ASN A 169 -9.46 17.11 9.63
CA ASN A 169 -8.88 16.32 8.57
C ASN A 169 -9.70 16.52 7.31
N VAL A 170 -9.05 16.94 6.24
CA VAL A 170 -9.69 17.14 4.93
C VAL A 170 -10.25 15.81 4.41
N GLU A 171 -9.60 14.69 4.71
CA GLU A 171 -10.02 13.34 4.30
C GLU A 171 -11.15 12.75 5.16
N LYS A 172 -11.55 13.44 6.24
CA LYS A 172 -12.65 13.06 7.16
C LYS A 172 -12.55 11.65 7.77
N VAL A 173 -11.42 10.97 7.68
CA VAL A 173 -11.16 9.68 8.35
C VAL A 173 -9.99 9.84 9.31
N TYR A 174 -10.18 9.42 10.56
CA TYR A 174 -9.21 9.61 11.63
C TYR A 174 -8.59 8.28 12.04
N TYR A 175 -7.41 7.94 11.49
CA TYR A 175 -6.66 6.80 12.00
C TYR A 175 -5.87 7.22 13.24
N LEU A 176 -6.42 6.91 14.40
CA LEU A 176 -5.86 7.23 15.72
C LEU A 176 -5.24 5.98 16.32
N GLN A 177 -4.00 6.08 16.77
CA GLN A 177 -3.30 4.94 17.37
C GLN A 177 -2.60 5.37 18.67
N LYS A 178 -2.67 4.53 19.70
CA LYS A 178 -1.92 4.73 20.94
C LYS A 178 -0.43 4.82 20.63
N PHE A 179 0.22 5.86 21.09
CA PHE A 179 1.67 5.98 20.99
C PHE A 179 2.33 5.10 22.06
N GLU A 180 3.10 4.13 21.62
CA GLU A 180 3.91 3.29 22.48
C GLU A 180 5.35 3.82 22.46
N ASN A 181 5.79 4.38 23.59
CA ASN A 181 7.17 4.79 23.75
C ASN A 181 8.00 3.54 24.09
N LEU A 182 8.58 2.93 23.09
CA LEU A 182 9.55 1.87 23.28
C LEU A 182 10.79 2.52 23.90
N LYS A 183 10.89 2.53 25.23
CA LYS A 183 12.17 2.82 25.89
C LYS A 183 13.21 1.96 25.21
N LYS A 184 14.25 2.58 24.67
CA LYS A 184 15.42 1.87 24.14
C LYS A 184 15.90 0.91 25.23
N LYS A 185 15.56 -0.37 25.14
CA LYS A 185 16.30 -1.41 25.83
C LYS A 185 17.68 -1.35 25.21
N SER A 186 18.66 -1.07 26.06
CA SER A 186 20.06 -0.88 25.73
C SER A 186 20.52 -1.77 24.56
N GLY A 187 21.04 -1.17 23.50
CA GLY A 187 22.05 -1.76 22.64
C GLY A 187 21.62 -2.46 21.37
N LYS A 188 20.34 -2.62 21.01
CA LYS A 188 19.98 -3.21 19.70
C LYS A 188 19.30 -2.16 18.80
N LYS A 189 20.01 -1.72 17.76
CA LYS A 189 19.42 -1.05 16.61
C LYS A 189 18.64 -2.10 15.80
N TRP A 190 17.37 -1.80 15.53
CA TRP A 190 16.57 -2.53 14.54
C TRP A 190 16.79 -1.96 13.16
#